data_c910605db9bcb87d6bd7e359b8cf10f3
#
_entry.id   c910605db9bcb87d6bd7e359b8cf10f3
#
_cell.length_a   1.000
_cell.length_b   1.000
_cell.length_c   1.000
_cell.angle_alpha   90.00
_cell.angle_beta   90.00
_cell.angle_gamma   90.00
#
_symmetry.space_group_name_H-M   'P 1'
#
loop_
_entity.id
_entity.type
_entity.pdbx_description
1 polymer ?
#
loop_
_entity_poly.entity_id
_entity_poly.type
_entity_poly.pdbx_seq_one_letter_code
_entity_poly.pdbx_strand_id
1 'polypeptide(L)'
;MKETENLVCPKFDAKKVKDDLVQWIRDFFDKNGTGCNAVVGISGGKDSSIVAALCVEALGKERVIGVTMPNSATISAEENIAVSSLFSHLGISHICVNISNAVQSIQDGIAGNLEVSDQAKINLPARIRMSTLYAVSQSVNGRVANTCNLSEDWVGYSTRYGDSVGDFSPLSRLTVTEVKAIGYELGLPSFLI
;
A
#
# COMPACT_ATOMS: atom_id res chain seq x y z
N MET A 1 -14.51 48.30 -3.59
CA MET A 1 -13.94 47.32 -2.69
C MET A 1 -14.76 46.04 -2.87
N LYS A 2 -14.21 45.03 -3.55
CA LYS A 2 -14.86 43.72 -3.68
C LYS A 2 -14.63 42.97 -2.37
N GLU A 3 -15.71 42.54 -1.74
CA GLU A 3 -15.68 41.65 -0.59
C GLU A 3 -14.87 40.37 -0.98
N THR A 4 -13.80 40.12 -0.26
CA THR A 4 -13.13 38.84 -0.30
C THR A 4 -14.07 37.84 0.36
N GLU A 5 -14.80 37.07 -0.46
CA GLU A 5 -15.48 35.86 0.01
C GLU A 5 -14.45 35.02 0.76
N ASN A 6 -14.68 34.83 2.05
CA ASN A 6 -13.93 33.90 2.87
C ASN A 6 -14.15 32.49 2.28
N LEU A 7 -13.19 31.99 1.52
CA LEU A 7 -13.11 30.60 1.11
C LEU A 7 -12.94 29.75 2.38
N VAL A 8 -14.05 29.39 2.99
CA VAL A 8 -14.07 28.40 4.08
C VAL A 8 -13.77 27.08 3.42
N CYS A 9 -12.52 26.61 3.57
CA CYS A 9 -12.18 25.24 3.18
C CYS A 9 -13.10 24.28 3.96
N PRO A 10 -13.90 23.44 3.30
CA PRO A 10 -14.79 22.53 4.00
C PRO A 10 -13.94 21.65 4.95
N LYS A 11 -14.37 21.55 6.21
CA LYS A 11 -13.69 20.72 7.21
C LYS A 11 -13.70 19.29 6.74
N PHE A 12 -12.54 18.64 6.71
CA PHE A 12 -12.39 17.23 6.33
C PHE A 12 -13.21 16.34 7.28
N ASP A 13 -14.13 15.57 6.73
CA ASP A 13 -14.95 14.59 7.45
C ASP A 13 -14.38 13.20 7.21
N ALA A 14 -13.51 12.76 8.13
CA ALA A 14 -12.80 11.50 8.03
C ALA A 14 -13.76 10.29 7.97
N LYS A 15 -14.84 10.33 8.77
CA LYS A 15 -15.83 9.23 8.80
C LYS A 15 -16.54 9.12 7.45
N LYS A 16 -17.03 10.23 6.92
CA LYS A 16 -17.70 10.24 5.62
C LYS A 16 -16.78 9.76 4.51
N VAL A 17 -15.55 10.30 4.46
CA VAL A 17 -14.57 9.92 3.42
C VAL A 17 -14.18 8.45 3.54
N LYS A 18 -14.01 7.92 4.76
CA LYS A 18 -13.80 6.49 4.99
C LYS A 18 -14.95 5.65 4.42
N ASP A 19 -16.20 6.03 4.74
CA ASP A 19 -17.38 5.32 4.25
C ASP A 19 -17.50 5.38 2.71
N ASP A 20 -17.22 6.54 2.11
CA ASP A 20 -17.17 6.72 0.65
C ASP A 20 -16.08 5.85 -0.01
N LEU A 21 -14.88 5.73 0.59
CA LEU A 21 -13.79 4.88 0.11
C LEU A 21 -14.14 3.39 0.21
N VAL A 22 -14.73 2.96 1.30
CA VAL A 22 -15.21 1.59 1.48
C VAL A 22 -16.21 1.22 0.38
N GLN A 23 -17.16 2.12 0.11
CA GLN A 23 -18.13 1.90 -0.97
C GLN A 23 -17.45 1.90 -2.34
N TRP A 24 -16.51 2.81 -2.59
CA TRP A 24 -15.75 2.86 -3.84
C TRP A 24 -14.95 1.57 -4.10
N ILE A 25 -14.35 0.98 -3.05
CA ILE A 25 -13.65 -0.31 -3.17
C ILE A 25 -14.64 -1.42 -3.53
N ARG A 26 -15.81 -1.49 -2.91
CA ARG A 26 -16.86 -2.45 -3.26
C ARG A 26 -17.25 -2.32 -4.74
N ASP A 27 -17.55 -1.11 -5.17
CA ASP A 27 -17.95 -0.82 -6.56
C ASP A 27 -16.83 -1.18 -7.56
N PHE A 28 -15.56 -0.95 -7.19
CA PHE A 28 -14.42 -1.36 -8.02
C PHE A 28 -14.38 -2.87 -8.21
N PHE A 29 -14.51 -3.65 -7.12
CA PHE A 29 -14.46 -5.11 -7.19
C PHE A 29 -15.69 -5.70 -7.89
N ASP A 30 -16.85 -5.12 -7.73
CA ASP A 30 -18.06 -5.56 -8.43
C ASP A 30 -17.93 -5.40 -9.96
N LYS A 31 -17.26 -4.34 -10.41
CA LYS A 31 -17.09 -4.04 -11.86
C LYS A 31 -15.87 -4.71 -12.48
N ASN A 32 -14.76 -4.84 -11.72
CA ASN A 32 -13.44 -5.19 -12.27
C ASN A 32 -12.87 -6.49 -11.71
N GLY A 33 -13.60 -7.17 -10.83
CA GLY A 33 -13.07 -8.37 -10.18
C GLY A 33 -14.05 -9.01 -9.21
N THR A 34 -15.28 -9.29 -9.67
CA THR A 34 -16.27 -10.02 -8.86
C THR A 34 -15.67 -11.31 -8.32
N GLY A 35 -15.65 -11.45 -6.99
CA GLY A 35 -15.04 -12.61 -6.31
C GLY A 35 -13.50 -12.61 -6.24
N CYS A 36 -12.83 -11.59 -6.77
CA CYS A 36 -11.37 -11.45 -6.62
C CYS A 36 -10.98 -11.02 -5.20
N ASN A 37 -9.75 -11.35 -4.83
CA ASN A 37 -9.13 -10.92 -3.58
C ASN A 37 -8.45 -9.56 -3.74
N ALA A 38 -8.39 -8.75 -2.67
CA ALA A 38 -7.49 -7.61 -2.59
C ALA A 38 -6.10 -8.07 -2.14
N VAL A 39 -5.06 -7.76 -2.90
CA VAL A 39 -3.67 -8.08 -2.55
C VAL A 39 -2.95 -6.80 -2.18
N VAL A 40 -2.47 -6.70 -0.95
CA VAL A 40 -1.87 -5.49 -0.39
C VAL A 40 -0.43 -5.76 0.03
N GLY A 41 0.52 -4.99 -0.50
CA GLY A 41 1.90 -5.00 -0.03
C GLY A 41 1.99 -4.35 1.36
N ILE A 42 2.41 -5.09 2.37
CA ILE A 42 2.51 -4.62 3.75
C ILE A 42 3.96 -4.28 4.08
N SER A 43 4.23 -3.01 4.30
CA SER A 43 5.56 -2.50 4.66
C SER A 43 5.75 -2.29 6.17
N GLY A 44 4.68 -2.38 6.96
CA GLY A 44 4.65 -1.95 8.36
C GLY A 44 4.40 -0.44 8.54
N GLY A 45 4.30 0.32 7.45
CA GLY A 45 3.96 1.74 7.46
C GLY A 45 2.44 2.00 7.44
N LYS A 46 2.06 3.24 7.80
CA LYS A 46 0.67 3.69 7.93
C LYS A 46 -0.18 3.46 6.67
N ASP A 47 0.35 3.80 5.48
CA ASP A 47 -0.44 3.78 4.25
C ASP A 47 -0.88 2.36 3.89
N SER A 48 0.05 1.40 3.91
CA SER A 48 -0.25 -0.01 3.66
C SER A 48 -1.21 -0.61 4.71
N SER A 49 -1.08 -0.19 5.98
CA SER A 49 -1.96 -0.62 7.07
C SER A 49 -3.39 -0.11 6.87
N ILE A 50 -3.54 1.16 6.49
CA ILE A 50 -4.84 1.80 6.26
C ILE A 50 -5.51 1.23 5.01
N VAL A 51 -4.76 1.00 3.91
CA VAL A 51 -5.31 0.35 2.70
C VAL A 51 -5.80 -1.07 3.02
N ALA A 52 -5.03 -1.86 3.78
CA ALA A 52 -5.47 -3.19 4.19
C ALA A 52 -6.75 -3.15 5.03
N ALA A 53 -6.85 -2.23 5.99
CA ALA A 53 -8.04 -2.07 6.83
C ALA A 53 -9.27 -1.61 6.01
N LEU A 54 -9.11 -0.67 5.07
CA LEU A 54 -10.17 -0.28 4.13
C LEU A 54 -10.66 -1.46 3.29
N CYS A 55 -9.74 -2.28 2.79
CA CYS A 55 -10.09 -3.48 2.03
C CYS A 55 -10.85 -4.50 2.90
N VAL A 56 -10.45 -4.67 4.17
CA VAL A 56 -11.16 -5.56 5.10
C VAL A 56 -12.58 -5.06 5.38
N GLU A 57 -12.76 -3.75 5.61
CA GLU A 57 -14.10 -3.17 5.83
C GLU A 57 -14.98 -3.25 4.57
N ALA A 58 -14.36 -3.16 3.38
CA ALA A 58 -15.09 -3.25 2.11
C ALA A 58 -15.48 -4.67 1.72
N LEU A 59 -14.55 -5.64 1.83
CA LEU A 59 -14.65 -6.96 1.22
C LEU A 59 -14.77 -8.11 2.23
N GLY A 60 -14.47 -7.85 3.49
CA GLY A 60 -14.27 -8.88 4.52
C GLY A 60 -12.85 -9.44 4.51
N LYS A 61 -12.36 -9.84 5.69
CA LYS A 61 -10.99 -10.31 5.91
C LYS A 61 -10.58 -11.53 5.07
N GLU A 62 -11.54 -12.37 4.71
CA GLU A 62 -11.30 -13.59 3.92
C GLU A 62 -10.90 -13.29 2.47
N ARG A 63 -11.18 -12.06 2.00
CA ARG A 63 -10.86 -11.58 0.65
C ARG A 63 -9.67 -10.61 0.63
N VAL A 64 -8.93 -10.48 1.72
CA VAL A 64 -7.76 -9.59 1.79
C VAL A 64 -6.51 -10.42 2.09
N ILE A 65 -5.49 -10.25 1.26
CA ILE A 65 -4.21 -10.96 1.38
C ILE A 65 -3.12 -9.90 1.55
N GLY A 66 -2.46 -9.92 2.70
CA GLY A 66 -1.30 -9.08 2.97
C GLY A 66 -0.01 -9.78 2.56
N VAL A 67 0.84 -9.09 1.81
CA VAL A 67 2.11 -9.62 1.34
C VAL A 67 3.26 -8.80 1.91
N THR A 68 4.12 -9.42 2.70
CA THR A 68 5.38 -8.81 3.14
C THR A 68 6.53 -9.24 2.23
N MET A 69 7.40 -8.30 1.87
CA MET A 69 8.49 -8.52 0.93
C MET A 69 9.80 -7.92 1.44
N PRO A 70 10.39 -8.52 2.48
CA PRO A 70 11.65 -8.04 3.03
C PRO A 70 12.78 -8.16 1.98
N ASN A 71 13.68 -7.14 1.98
CA ASN A 71 14.88 -7.09 1.15
C ASN A 71 16.16 -7.22 2.02
N SER A 72 16.09 -8.01 3.06
CA SER A 72 17.22 -8.29 3.95
C SER A 72 17.06 -9.65 4.58
N ALA A 73 18.16 -10.21 5.08
CA ALA A 73 18.12 -11.46 5.85
C ALA A 73 17.50 -11.25 7.25
N THR A 74 17.50 -10.01 7.74
CA THR A 74 16.96 -9.64 9.05
C THR A 74 15.96 -8.50 8.91
N ILE A 75 14.77 -8.69 9.45
CA ILE A 75 13.75 -7.65 9.60
C ILE A 75 13.97 -7.05 10.99
N SER A 76 13.84 -5.72 11.14
CA SER A 76 13.94 -5.10 12.46
C SER A 76 12.86 -5.63 13.40
N ALA A 77 13.14 -5.63 14.72
CA ALA A 77 12.15 -6.09 15.70
C ALA A 77 10.88 -5.21 15.67
N GLU A 78 11.04 -3.90 15.43
CA GLU A 78 9.95 -2.92 15.35
C GLU A 78 9.06 -3.17 14.12
N GLU A 79 9.65 -3.40 12.94
CA GLU A 79 8.90 -3.77 11.73
C GLU A 79 8.14 -5.09 11.93
N ASN A 80 8.74 -6.08 12.55
CA ASN A 80 8.08 -7.34 12.86
C ASN A 80 6.89 -7.16 13.80
N ILE A 81 7.02 -6.31 14.83
CA ILE A 81 5.93 -6.02 15.78
C ILE A 81 4.78 -5.32 15.05
N ALA A 82 5.06 -4.28 14.26
CA ALA A 82 4.04 -3.55 13.51
C ALA A 82 3.29 -4.47 12.54
N VAL A 83 4.03 -5.24 11.74
CA VAL A 83 3.47 -6.19 10.77
C VAL A 83 2.63 -7.26 11.48
N SER A 84 3.18 -7.92 12.51
CA SER A 84 2.45 -8.98 13.23
C SER A 84 1.21 -8.47 13.93
N SER A 85 1.28 -7.26 14.50
CA SER A 85 0.13 -6.61 15.12
C SER A 85 -0.96 -6.29 14.11
N LEU A 86 -0.60 -5.79 12.93
CA LEU A 86 -1.57 -5.51 11.85
C LEU A 86 -2.30 -6.80 11.40
N PHE A 87 -1.56 -7.87 11.12
CA PHE A 87 -2.16 -9.14 10.72
C PHE A 87 -3.07 -9.72 11.78
N SER A 88 -2.66 -9.64 13.06
CA SER A 88 -3.49 -10.10 14.18
C SER A 88 -4.74 -9.25 14.36
N HIS A 89 -4.62 -7.93 14.19
CA HIS A 89 -5.74 -6.99 14.34
C HIS A 89 -6.78 -7.17 13.23
N LEU A 90 -6.32 -7.30 11.97
CA LEU A 90 -7.21 -7.44 10.81
C LEU A 90 -7.69 -8.88 10.56
N GLY A 91 -6.98 -9.88 11.07
CA GLY A 91 -7.28 -11.30 10.87
C GLY A 91 -7.17 -11.75 9.41
N ILE A 92 -6.33 -11.11 8.60
CA ILE A 92 -6.14 -11.41 7.18
C ILE A 92 -5.06 -12.45 6.92
N SER A 93 -5.09 -13.06 5.73
CA SER A 93 -4.05 -14.00 5.27
C SER A 93 -2.71 -13.29 5.07
N HIS A 94 -1.62 -13.94 5.48
CA HIS A 94 -0.25 -13.43 5.35
C HIS A 94 0.59 -14.31 4.42
N ILE A 95 1.19 -13.69 3.41
CA ILE A 95 2.21 -14.28 2.54
C ILE A 95 3.51 -13.49 2.73
N CYS A 96 4.61 -14.20 3.02
CA CYS A 96 5.94 -13.58 3.12
C CYS A 96 6.82 -14.06 1.97
N VAL A 97 7.34 -13.13 1.17
CA VAL A 97 8.26 -13.40 0.06
C VAL A 97 9.53 -12.57 0.25
N ASN A 98 10.63 -13.20 0.67
CA ASN A 98 11.91 -12.49 0.75
C ASN A 98 12.45 -12.24 -0.67
N ILE A 99 12.67 -10.97 -1.02
CA ILE A 99 13.11 -10.55 -2.36
C ILE A 99 14.62 -10.33 -2.47
N SER A 100 15.40 -10.48 -1.39
CA SER A 100 16.82 -10.12 -1.37
C SER A 100 17.65 -10.88 -2.41
N ASN A 101 17.41 -12.17 -2.58
CA ASN A 101 18.13 -12.97 -3.58
C ASN A 101 17.81 -12.53 -5.02
N ALA A 102 16.56 -12.16 -5.31
CA ALA A 102 16.16 -11.67 -6.62
C ALA A 102 16.82 -10.32 -6.92
N VAL A 103 16.82 -9.41 -5.95
CA VAL A 103 17.48 -8.10 -6.07
C VAL A 103 18.99 -8.29 -6.29
N GLN A 104 19.65 -9.13 -5.48
CA GLN A 104 21.08 -9.40 -5.59
C GLN A 104 21.44 -10.00 -6.94
N SER A 105 20.71 -11.04 -7.39
CA SER A 105 20.97 -11.70 -8.67
C SER A 105 20.90 -10.74 -9.86
N ILE A 106 19.95 -9.80 -9.85
CA ILE A 106 19.83 -8.79 -10.91
C ILE A 106 21.01 -7.80 -10.83
N GLN A 107 21.38 -7.34 -9.63
CA GLN A 107 22.52 -6.44 -9.45
C GLN A 107 23.82 -7.09 -9.90
N ASP A 108 24.09 -8.35 -9.56
CA ASP A 108 25.26 -9.08 -9.97
C ASP A 108 25.32 -9.27 -11.49
N GLY A 109 24.19 -9.58 -12.12
CA GLY A 109 24.08 -9.72 -13.57
C GLY A 109 24.36 -8.40 -14.30
N ILE A 110 23.95 -7.27 -13.74
CA ILE A 110 24.27 -5.94 -14.28
C ILE A 110 25.76 -5.62 -14.05
N ALA A 111 26.26 -5.85 -12.84
CA ALA A 111 27.63 -5.52 -12.44
C ALA A 111 28.68 -6.27 -13.27
N GLY A 112 28.33 -7.42 -13.85
CA GLY A 112 29.18 -8.15 -14.80
C GLY A 112 29.41 -7.40 -16.14
N ASN A 113 28.62 -6.37 -16.43
CA ASN A 113 28.65 -5.65 -17.69
C ASN A 113 28.84 -4.12 -17.54
N LEU A 114 28.34 -3.54 -16.45
CA LEU A 114 28.41 -2.11 -16.18
C LEU A 114 28.29 -1.81 -14.67
N GLU A 115 28.71 -0.63 -14.25
CA GLU A 115 28.54 -0.18 -12.87
C GLU A 115 27.05 0.07 -12.54
N VAL A 116 26.57 -0.54 -11.45
CA VAL A 116 25.20 -0.33 -10.97
C VAL A 116 25.11 1.01 -10.24
N SER A 117 24.37 1.96 -10.79
CA SER A 117 24.19 3.28 -10.17
C SER A 117 23.42 3.19 -8.84
N ASP A 118 23.64 4.16 -7.95
CA ASP A 118 22.93 4.21 -6.65
C ASP A 118 21.41 4.36 -6.83
N GLN A 119 20.97 5.12 -7.83
CA GLN A 119 19.54 5.23 -8.17
C GLN A 119 18.95 3.87 -8.59
N ALA A 120 19.70 3.04 -9.31
CA ALA A 120 19.25 1.69 -9.67
C ALA A 120 19.15 0.78 -8.43
N LYS A 121 20.12 0.85 -7.51
CA LYS A 121 20.12 0.10 -6.25
C LYS A 121 18.92 0.46 -5.38
N ILE A 122 18.54 1.74 -5.30
CA ILE A 122 17.39 2.23 -4.53
C ILE A 122 16.06 1.78 -5.17
N ASN A 123 15.92 1.89 -6.49
CA ASN A 123 14.65 1.66 -7.17
C ASN A 123 14.36 0.19 -7.51
N LEU A 124 15.39 -0.64 -7.65
CA LEU A 124 15.23 -2.05 -8.02
C LEU A 124 14.35 -2.83 -7.03
N PRO A 125 14.54 -2.72 -5.70
CA PRO A 125 13.67 -3.43 -4.75
C PRO A 125 12.19 -3.09 -4.89
N ALA A 126 11.82 -1.83 -5.14
CA ALA A 126 10.43 -1.42 -5.33
C ALA A 126 9.80 -2.08 -6.58
N ARG A 127 10.56 -2.18 -7.68
CA ARG A 127 10.11 -2.86 -8.91
C ARG A 127 9.99 -4.38 -8.73
N ILE A 128 10.90 -5.01 -7.99
CA ILE A 128 10.80 -6.44 -7.65
C ILE A 128 9.58 -6.70 -6.77
N ARG A 129 9.28 -5.83 -5.79
CA ARG A 129 8.06 -5.91 -4.99
C ARG A 129 6.81 -5.83 -5.85
N MET A 130 6.75 -4.89 -6.80
CA MET A 130 5.62 -4.78 -7.73
C MET A 130 5.43 -6.08 -8.52
N SER A 131 6.49 -6.62 -9.13
CA SER A 131 6.41 -7.88 -9.88
C SER A 131 5.98 -9.05 -8.99
N THR A 132 6.45 -9.11 -7.75
CA THR A 132 6.07 -10.12 -6.76
C THR A 132 4.58 -10.01 -6.39
N LEU A 133 4.08 -8.79 -6.16
CA LEU A 133 2.65 -8.56 -5.86
C LEU A 133 1.74 -9.03 -7.00
N TYR A 134 2.11 -8.74 -8.25
CA TYR A 134 1.32 -9.21 -9.41
C TYR A 134 1.41 -10.74 -9.59
N ALA A 135 2.56 -11.36 -9.32
CA ALA A 135 2.66 -12.82 -9.34
C ALA A 135 1.77 -13.47 -8.27
N VAL A 136 1.78 -12.93 -7.04
CA VAL A 136 0.87 -13.38 -5.98
C VAL A 136 -0.59 -13.13 -6.38
N SER A 137 -0.91 -11.93 -6.86
CA SER A 137 -2.26 -11.54 -7.28
C SER A 137 -2.86 -12.50 -8.31
N GLN A 138 -2.08 -12.85 -9.34
CA GLN A 138 -2.52 -13.82 -10.35
C GLN A 138 -2.72 -15.22 -9.75
N SER A 139 -1.89 -15.63 -8.80
CA SER A 139 -1.97 -16.95 -8.15
C SER A 139 -3.19 -17.11 -7.24
N VAL A 140 -3.72 -15.99 -6.71
CA VAL A 140 -4.85 -15.98 -5.77
C VAL A 140 -6.12 -15.36 -6.35
N ASN A 141 -6.22 -15.21 -7.66
CA ASN A 141 -7.31 -14.48 -8.33
C ASN A 141 -7.52 -13.09 -7.68
N GLY A 142 -6.50 -12.26 -7.65
CA GLY A 142 -6.49 -11.00 -6.93
C GLY A 142 -6.43 -9.75 -7.80
N ARG A 143 -6.48 -8.59 -7.11
CA ARG A 143 -6.18 -7.26 -7.63
C ARG A 143 -5.22 -6.56 -6.67
N VAL A 144 -4.18 -5.94 -7.20
CA VAL A 144 -3.14 -5.27 -6.40
C VAL A 144 -3.63 -3.89 -5.98
N ALA A 145 -3.61 -3.63 -4.68
CA ALA A 145 -3.85 -2.30 -4.13
C ALA A 145 -2.58 -1.45 -4.19
N ASN A 146 -2.67 -0.27 -4.79
CA ASN A 146 -1.66 0.77 -4.62
C ASN A 146 -1.83 1.45 -3.27
N THR A 147 -0.74 1.77 -2.59
CA THR A 147 -0.74 2.37 -1.25
C THR A 147 -0.19 3.80 -1.22
N CYS A 148 0.16 4.39 -2.38
CA CYS A 148 0.61 5.77 -2.47
C CYS A 148 -0.52 6.75 -2.16
N ASN A 149 -0.18 7.83 -1.45
CA ASN A 149 -1.09 8.93 -1.14
C ASN A 149 -0.79 10.16 -2.00
N LEU A 150 -1.70 11.14 -2.02
CA LEU A 150 -1.58 12.36 -2.80
C LEU A 150 -0.31 13.17 -2.51
N SER A 151 0.15 13.20 -1.24
CA SER A 151 1.35 13.96 -0.87
C SER A 151 2.61 13.35 -1.48
N GLU A 152 2.68 12.03 -1.59
CA GLU A 152 3.79 11.32 -2.26
C GLU A 152 3.76 11.57 -3.76
N ASP A 153 2.59 11.51 -4.37
CA ASP A 153 2.42 11.77 -5.81
C ASP A 153 2.80 13.20 -6.18
N TRP A 154 2.45 14.19 -5.35
CA TRP A 154 2.77 15.60 -5.59
C TRP A 154 4.26 15.91 -5.55
N VAL A 155 5.02 15.24 -4.69
CA VAL A 155 6.48 15.44 -4.58
C VAL A 155 7.27 14.44 -5.41
N GLY A 156 6.60 13.51 -6.11
CA GLY A 156 7.25 12.46 -6.89
C GLY A 156 8.02 11.44 -6.04
N TYR A 157 7.61 11.24 -4.80
CA TYR A 157 8.24 10.30 -3.86
C TYR A 157 7.70 8.89 -4.05
N SER A 158 7.87 8.35 -5.25
CA SER A 158 7.52 6.97 -5.57
C SER A 158 8.40 6.45 -6.71
N THR A 159 8.66 5.17 -6.73
CA THR A 159 9.42 4.54 -7.81
C THR A 159 8.50 4.22 -8.98
N ARG A 160 8.78 4.87 -10.13
CA ARG A 160 8.05 4.59 -11.38
C ARG A 160 8.15 3.13 -11.76
N TYR A 161 7.00 2.50 -12.03
CA TYR A 161 6.87 1.06 -12.27
C TYR A 161 7.28 0.17 -11.09
N GLY A 162 7.26 0.73 -9.89
CA GLY A 162 7.46 0.05 -8.62
C GLY A 162 6.26 0.25 -7.71
N ASP A 163 6.45 0.93 -6.58
CA ASP A 163 5.40 1.23 -5.60
C ASP A 163 4.30 2.18 -6.12
N SER A 164 4.54 2.92 -7.21
CA SER A 164 3.51 3.74 -7.87
C SER A 164 2.45 2.94 -8.64
N VAL A 165 2.53 1.61 -8.71
CA VAL A 165 1.65 0.75 -9.54
C VAL A 165 0.66 -0.03 -8.69
N GLY A 166 -0.57 -0.17 -9.21
CA GLY A 166 -1.63 -1.02 -8.66
C GLY A 166 -2.84 -1.04 -9.58
N ASP A 167 -3.76 -1.95 -9.34
CA ASP A 167 -5.02 -2.06 -10.09
C ASP A 167 -6.06 -1.04 -9.57
N PHE A 168 -5.95 -0.63 -8.32
CA PHE A 168 -6.76 0.40 -7.67
C PHE A 168 -5.96 1.14 -6.59
N SER A 169 -6.28 2.42 -6.37
CA SER A 169 -5.48 3.35 -5.55
C SER A 169 -6.37 4.11 -4.55
N PRO A 170 -6.73 3.52 -3.41
CA PRO A 170 -7.68 4.12 -2.47
C PRO A 170 -7.23 5.47 -1.89
N LEU A 171 -5.92 5.67 -1.70
CA LEU A 171 -5.36 6.86 -1.05
C LEU A 171 -4.92 7.95 -2.01
N SER A 172 -5.03 7.76 -3.33
CA SER A 172 -4.44 8.66 -4.35
C SER A 172 -4.95 10.12 -4.31
N ARG A 173 -6.08 10.37 -3.65
CA ARG A 173 -6.67 11.72 -3.50
C ARG A 173 -6.58 12.28 -2.09
N LEU A 174 -5.86 11.62 -1.19
CA LEU A 174 -5.79 11.98 0.22
C LEU A 174 -4.37 12.40 0.59
N THR A 175 -4.27 13.51 1.31
CA THR A 175 -3.01 13.94 1.93
C THR A 175 -2.64 13.04 3.11
N VAL A 176 -1.37 13.06 3.52
CA VAL A 176 -0.89 12.31 4.70
C VAL A 176 -1.75 12.55 5.94
N THR A 177 -2.16 13.80 6.19
CA THR A 177 -2.99 14.17 7.35
C THR A 177 -4.36 13.52 7.29
N GLU A 178 -4.98 13.54 6.11
CA GLU A 178 -6.29 12.91 5.87
C GLU A 178 -6.22 11.39 5.99
N VAL A 179 -5.18 10.77 5.44
CA VAL A 179 -4.91 9.32 5.57
C VAL A 179 -4.83 8.91 7.03
N LYS A 180 -4.08 9.67 7.86
CA LYS A 180 -4.01 9.40 9.30
C LYS A 180 -5.37 9.51 9.99
N ALA A 181 -6.16 10.53 9.66
CA ALA A 181 -7.50 10.69 10.22
C ALA A 181 -8.40 9.48 9.89
N ILE A 182 -8.32 8.95 8.67
CA ILE A 182 -9.03 7.72 8.27
C ILE A 182 -8.53 6.50 9.05
N GLY A 183 -7.22 6.40 9.30
CA GLY A 183 -6.66 5.32 10.12
C GLY A 183 -7.26 5.26 11.53
N TYR A 184 -7.48 6.41 12.15
CA TYR A 184 -8.17 6.49 13.46
C TYR A 184 -9.65 6.09 13.37
N GLU A 185 -10.36 6.49 12.32
CA GLU A 185 -11.77 6.08 12.07
C GLU A 185 -11.90 4.57 11.80
N LEU A 186 -10.86 3.93 11.28
CA LEU A 186 -10.80 2.47 11.10
C LEU A 186 -10.44 1.72 12.40
N GLY A 187 -10.18 2.41 13.49
CA GLY A 187 -9.82 1.83 14.77
C GLY A 187 -8.44 1.18 14.82
N LEU A 188 -7.55 1.55 13.89
CA LEU A 188 -6.18 1.05 13.92
C LEU A 188 -5.41 1.56 15.15
N PRO A 189 -4.54 0.75 15.75
CA PRO A 189 -3.64 1.18 16.80
C PRO A 189 -2.77 2.38 16.36
N SER A 190 -2.57 3.34 17.23
CA SER A 190 -1.87 4.60 16.91
C SER A 190 -0.44 4.41 16.40
N PHE A 191 0.24 3.33 16.81
CA PHE A 191 1.59 3.01 16.32
C PHE A 191 1.61 2.45 14.88
N LEU A 192 0.44 2.14 14.29
CA LEU A 192 0.27 1.79 12.88
C LEU A 192 -0.14 2.98 12.01
N ILE A 193 -0.36 4.17 12.60
CA ILE A 193 -0.80 5.43 11.99
C ILE A 193 0.30 6.50 12.12
#